data_1eac1bd481cf1ef0f4edbec3ce93e99e
#
_entry.id   1eac1bd481cf1ef0f4edbec3ce93e99e
#
_cell.length_a   1.000
_cell.length_b   1.000
_cell.length_c   1.000
_cell.angle_alpha   90.00
_cell.angle_beta   90.00
_cell.angle_gamma   90.00
#
_symmetry.space_group_name_H-M   'P 1'
#
loop_
_entity.id
_entity.type
_entity.pdbx_description
1 polymer ?
#
loop_
_entity_poly.entity_id
_entity_poly.type
_entity_poly.pdbx_seq_one_letter_code
_entity_poly.pdbx_strand_id
1 'polypeptide(L)'
;VHVSSACPLRVAYLVWQPRPEAAALTVVCKATFTLEPGLSRLAPSQEPTWEKDVRWDDDPRASLRAASDLAPFKRRVDVLVVGHAHAPHGGRVTSLVTRLAVGSIDKRIEVHGHRAWTANGQITAATPFARMSLRWERAASGPDRWNPAGIPPNAPPDARGLRPAPSLLPPGTELRSPADPLPPAGFGPIAPSWPERTAKLRRHAATFGHDAWTERPLPDDIDTGYFNAAPPDQQLDQLPAGERIVLAHLHPRHPQLATVLEAVIPHAALLHGDAGPQEMRLRCDTLWIDADRGICTLTWRGAVPLRHLAEDVTVVVTAERPQAEQDVADTLLPQGALAARAAVSALADTAAPEVEPGGGAVAAEPETTLVPMLRAAGPSDALPFVAPAALG
;
A
#
# COMPACT_ATOMS: atom_id res chain seq x y z
N VAL A 1 -2.91 12.91 22.97
CA VAL A 1 -1.84 11.97 22.59
C VAL A 1 -0.69 12.76 21.98
N HIS A 2 0.52 12.55 22.48
CA HIS A 2 1.75 13.12 21.95
C HIS A 2 2.60 11.99 21.34
N VAL A 3 3.17 12.20 20.13
CA VAL A 3 4.02 11.21 19.47
C VAL A 3 5.42 11.75 19.30
N SER A 4 6.42 11.04 19.79
CA SER A 4 7.85 11.33 19.63
C SER A 4 8.49 10.23 18.80
N SER A 5 9.19 10.58 17.72
CA SER A 5 9.90 9.62 16.87
C SER A 5 11.39 9.91 16.88
N ALA A 6 12.19 8.92 17.26
CA ALA A 6 13.66 8.95 17.25
C ALA A 6 14.25 8.17 16.06
N CYS A 7 13.46 7.99 14.97
CA CYS A 7 13.89 7.25 13.79
C CYS A 7 13.41 7.95 12.50
N PRO A 8 13.99 7.64 11.32
CA PRO A 8 13.62 8.28 10.05
C PRO A 8 12.22 7.90 9.54
N LEU A 9 11.51 6.98 10.20
CA LEU A 9 10.20 6.52 9.76
C LEU A 9 9.14 7.60 9.92
N ARG A 10 8.14 7.59 9.04
CA ARG A 10 6.93 8.39 9.23
C ARG A 10 6.01 7.72 10.23
N VAL A 11 5.47 8.50 11.14
CA VAL A 11 4.59 8.01 12.21
C VAL A 11 3.29 8.79 12.18
N ALA A 12 2.18 8.08 12.32
CA ALA A 12 0.86 8.66 12.54
C ALA A 12 0.10 7.83 13.57
N TYR A 13 -1.00 8.37 14.07
CA TYR A 13 -1.83 7.66 15.03
C TYR A 13 -3.31 7.92 14.80
N LEU A 14 -4.15 7.04 15.35
CA LEU A 14 -5.59 7.12 15.31
C LEU A 14 -6.14 6.74 16.68
N VAL A 15 -6.96 7.60 17.28
CA VAL A 15 -7.78 7.26 18.46
C VAL A 15 -9.17 6.89 17.98
N TRP A 16 -9.69 5.76 18.43
CA TRP A 16 -10.95 5.22 17.96
C TRP A 16 -11.67 4.42 19.05
N GLN A 17 -12.93 4.05 18.80
CA GLN A 17 -13.77 3.32 19.73
C GLN A 17 -14.00 1.88 19.22
N PRO A 18 -13.36 0.85 19.84
CA PRO A 18 -13.62 -0.54 19.48
C PRO A 18 -15.05 -1.00 19.81
N ARG A 19 -15.67 -0.40 20.82
CA ARG A 19 -17.05 -0.60 21.26
C ARG A 19 -17.49 0.62 22.09
N PRO A 20 -18.78 0.78 22.40
CA PRO A 20 -19.24 1.86 23.28
C PRO A 20 -18.42 1.90 24.58
N GLU A 21 -18.09 3.11 25.04
CA GLU A 21 -17.32 3.39 26.26
C GLU A 21 -15.88 2.86 26.30
N ALA A 22 -15.41 2.21 25.25
CA ALA A 22 -14.02 1.77 25.12
C ALA A 22 -13.26 2.72 24.19
N ALA A 23 -11.99 2.95 24.49
CA ALA A 23 -11.07 3.72 23.67
C ALA A 23 -9.86 2.89 23.28
N ALA A 24 -9.31 3.12 22.11
CA ALA A 24 -8.09 2.49 21.64
C ALA A 24 -7.23 3.49 20.84
N LEU A 25 -5.93 3.31 20.92
CA LEU A 25 -4.94 4.03 20.15
C LEU A 25 -4.29 3.06 19.16
N THR A 26 -4.31 3.41 17.89
CA THR A 26 -3.53 2.75 16.85
C THR A 26 -2.37 3.64 16.45
N VAL A 27 -1.17 3.09 16.42
CA VAL A 27 0.04 3.73 15.91
C VAL A 27 0.42 3.09 14.58
N VAL A 28 0.79 3.94 13.63
CA VAL A 28 1.19 3.57 12.28
C VAL A 28 2.61 4.04 12.05
N CYS A 29 3.51 3.13 11.68
CA CYS A 29 4.86 3.44 11.24
C CYS A 29 5.00 3.11 9.76
N LYS A 30 5.65 3.98 8.98
CA LYS A 30 5.80 3.81 7.52
C LYS A 30 7.25 4.05 7.11
N ALA A 31 7.81 3.12 6.34
CA ALA A 31 9.12 3.20 5.74
C ALA A 31 9.01 3.17 4.22
N THR A 32 9.84 3.96 3.54
CA THR A 32 9.96 3.97 2.07
C THR A 32 11.29 3.38 1.67
N PHE A 33 11.29 2.54 0.63
CA PHE A 33 12.47 1.89 0.08
C PHE A 33 12.60 2.24 -1.40
N THR A 34 13.83 2.39 -1.89
CA THR A 34 14.12 2.48 -3.32
C THR A 34 14.27 1.08 -3.87
N LEU A 35 13.45 0.74 -4.87
CA LEU A 35 13.46 -0.58 -5.48
C LEU A 35 14.68 -0.76 -6.39
N GLU A 36 15.58 -1.64 -6.01
CA GLU A 36 16.78 -2.01 -6.76
C GLU A 36 16.93 -3.55 -6.80
N PRO A 37 17.57 -4.11 -7.84
CA PRO A 37 17.83 -5.55 -7.89
C PRO A 37 18.68 -6.03 -6.71
N GLY A 38 18.31 -7.18 -6.15
CA GLY A 38 18.99 -7.81 -5.02
C GLY A 38 18.55 -7.22 -3.68
N LEU A 39 18.94 -6.01 -3.33
CA LEU A 39 18.61 -5.37 -2.05
C LEU A 39 18.07 -3.96 -2.27
N SER A 40 16.85 -3.73 -1.85
CA SER A 40 16.19 -2.41 -1.82
C SER A 40 16.43 -1.75 -0.46
N ARG A 41 17.14 -0.62 -0.47
CA ARG A 41 17.53 0.11 0.75
C ARG A 41 16.47 1.13 1.14
N LEU A 42 16.49 1.49 2.43
CA LEU A 42 15.66 2.58 2.95
C LEU A 42 15.95 3.86 2.15
N ALA A 43 14.89 4.46 1.60
CA ALA A 43 15.00 5.66 0.79
C ALA A 43 15.39 6.88 1.66
N PRO A 44 16.24 7.79 1.16
CA PRO A 44 16.61 9.00 1.91
C PRO A 44 15.41 9.93 2.13
N SER A 45 14.44 9.93 1.22
CA SER A 45 13.18 10.66 1.35
C SER A 45 12.05 9.68 1.64
N GLN A 46 11.36 9.92 2.75
CA GLN A 46 10.27 9.06 3.23
C GLN A 46 8.92 9.62 2.77
N GLU A 47 8.09 8.76 2.16
CA GLU A 47 6.70 9.10 1.81
C GLU A 47 5.91 9.45 3.08
N PRO A 48 5.04 10.45 3.02
CA PRO A 48 4.19 10.78 4.15
C PRO A 48 3.22 9.64 4.45
N THR A 49 2.70 9.59 5.66
CA THR A 49 1.51 8.81 5.98
C THR A 49 0.31 9.42 5.28
N TRP A 50 -0.53 8.58 4.66
CA TRP A 50 -1.77 9.03 4.03
C TRP A 50 -2.91 8.99 5.05
N GLU A 51 -3.32 10.17 5.52
CA GLU A 51 -4.43 10.28 6.48
C GLU A 51 -5.78 9.98 5.83
N LYS A 52 -5.89 10.24 4.51
CA LYS A 52 -7.09 10.00 3.70
C LYS A 52 -6.76 9.16 2.48
N ASP A 53 -7.78 8.59 1.89
CA ASP A 53 -7.68 7.94 0.59
C ASP A 53 -7.20 8.93 -0.48
N VAL A 54 -6.16 8.55 -1.22
CA VAL A 54 -5.60 9.33 -2.33
C VAL A 54 -6.14 8.76 -3.65
N ARG A 55 -6.83 9.59 -4.39
CA ARG A 55 -7.35 9.24 -5.73
C ARG A 55 -6.41 9.70 -6.84
N TRP A 56 -6.53 9.08 -7.99
CA TRP A 56 -5.83 9.54 -9.16
C TRP A 56 -6.36 10.92 -9.60
N ASP A 57 -5.43 11.82 -9.94
CA ASP A 57 -5.70 13.16 -10.48
C ASP A 57 -6.61 14.01 -9.56
N ASP A 58 -6.69 13.66 -8.25
CA ASP A 58 -7.59 14.27 -7.26
C ASP A 58 -9.08 14.24 -7.67
N ASP A 59 -9.44 13.38 -8.64
CA ASP A 59 -10.83 13.20 -9.08
C ASP A 59 -11.56 12.26 -8.11
N PRO A 60 -12.62 12.71 -7.42
CA PRO A 60 -13.38 11.89 -6.48
C PRO A 60 -14.06 10.67 -7.13
N ARG A 61 -14.17 10.62 -8.44
CA ARG A 61 -14.71 9.48 -9.20
C ARG A 61 -13.63 8.50 -9.65
N ALA A 62 -12.35 8.90 -9.63
CA ALA A 62 -11.25 8.03 -10.03
C ALA A 62 -11.02 6.93 -9.00
N SER A 63 -10.40 5.84 -9.43
CA SER A 63 -9.92 4.77 -8.55
C SER A 63 -8.85 5.28 -7.57
N LEU A 64 -8.58 4.52 -6.52
CA LEU A 64 -7.57 4.90 -5.55
C LEU A 64 -6.14 4.69 -6.09
N ARG A 65 -5.27 5.64 -5.81
CA ARG A 65 -3.82 5.51 -5.88
C ARG A 65 -3.27 4.92 -4.59
N ALA A 66 -3.79 5.37 -3.45
CA ALA A 66 -3.44 4.84 -2.13
C ALA A 66 -4.66 4.87 -1.23
N ALA A 67 -4.80 3.83 -0.41
CA ALA A 67 -5.75 3.84 0.68
C ALA A 67 -5.15 4.58 1.88
N SER A 68 -6.00 5.14 2.74
CA SER A 68 -5.58 5.75 4.00
C SER A 68 -4.74 4.77 4.84
N ASP A 69 -3.64 5.26 5.41
CA ASP A 69 -2.86 4.52 6.40
C ASP A 69 -3.56 4.47 7.76
N LEU A 70 -4.54 5.37 7.99
CA LEU A 70 -5.28 5.46 9.25
C LEU A 70 -6.47 4.49 9.26
N ALA A 71 -6.20 3.21 9.46
CA ALA A 71 -7.19 2.19 9.75
C ALA A 71 -7.03 1.71 11.19
N PRO A 72 -8.10 1.34 11.91
CA PRO A 72 -8.01 0.83 13.29
C PRO A 72 -7.06 -0.35 13.41
N PHE A 73 -7.14 -1.29 12.49
CA PHE A 73 -6.27 -2.47 12.36
C PHE A 73 -6.49 -3.11 10.99
N LYS A 74 -5.59 -4.00 10.59
CA LYS A 74 -5.76 -4.90 9.45
C LYS A 74 -5.47 -6.33 9.87
N ARG A 75 -6.28 -7.27 9.41
CA ARG A 75 -6.08 -8.70 9.72
C ARG A 75 -5.06 -9.34 8.80
N ARG A 76 -5.03 -8.92 7.54
CA ARG A 76 -4.14 -9.44 6.52
C ARG A 76 -3.21 -8.34 6.01
N VAL A 77 -2.14 -8.74 5.38
CA VAL A 77 -1.20 -7.81 4.74
C VAL A 77 -1.71 -7.50 3.33
N ASP A 78 -1.93 -6.23 3.05
CA ASP A 78 -2.22 -5.74 1.71
C ASP A 78 -0.94 -5.65 0.88
N VAL A 79 -0.92 -6.24 -0.32
CA VAL A 79 0.15 -6.05 -1.30
C VAL A 79 -0.44 -5.32 -2.51
N LEU A 80 0.02 -4.12 -2.78
CA LEU A 80 -0.56 -3.20 -3.75
C LEU A 80 0.47 -2.73 -4.76
N VAL A 81 0.09 -2.61 -6.03
CA VAL A 81 0.93 -1.98 -7.06
C VAL A 81 0.13 -0.92 -7.80
N VAL A 82 0.74 0.24 -7.98
CA VAL A 82 0.16 1.38 -8.70
C VAL A 82 1.15 1.91 -9.76
N GLY A 83 0.68 2.77 -10.65
CA GLY A 83 1.49 3.35 -11.72
C GLY A 83 1.21 2.71 -13.07
N HIS A 84 2.25 2.35 -13.81
CA HIS A 84 2.17 1.83 -15.18
C HIS A 84 2.89 0.49 -15.33
N ALA A 85 2.42 -0.31 -16.29
CA ALA A 85 3.22 -1.34 -16.90
C ALA A 85 4.21 -0.71 -17.89
N HIS A 86 5.46 -1.18 -17.89
CA HIS A 86 6.54 -0.63 -18.71
C HIS A 86 6.99 -1.64 -19.77
N ALA A 87 7.03 -1.21 -21.04
CA ALA A 87 7.61 -2.01 -22.10
C ALA A 87 9.12 -2.18 -21.87
N PRO A 88 9.69 -3.34 -22.20
CA PRO A 88 11.11 -3.59 -21.98
C PRO A 88 12.00 -2.66 -22.82
N HIS A 89 13.15 -2.29 -22.26
CA HIS A 89 14.22 -1.55 -22.94
C HIS A 89 13.78 -0.23 -23.60
N GLY A 90 12.74 0.43 -23.08
CA GLY A 90 12.23 1.70 -23.64
C GLY A 90 11.52 1.53 -24.98
N GLY A 91 11.29 0.30 -25.42
CA GLY A 91 10.59 0.00 -26.67
C GLY A 91 9.09 0.25 -26.60
N ARG A 92 8.38 -0.18 -27.64
CA ARG A 92 6.92 -0.18 -27.71
C ARG A 92 6.41 -1.57 -28.04
N VAL A 93 5.38 -2.00 -27.33
CA VAL A 93 4.72 -3.30 -27.51
C VAL A 93 3.23 -3.11 -27.65
N THR A 94 2.54 -4.05 -28.29
CA THR A 94 1.06 -4.04 -28.35
C THR A 94 0.43 -4.75 -27.16
N SER A 95 1.19 -5.65 -26.51
CA SER A 95 0.81 -6.32 -25.26
C SER A 95 2.05 -6.78 -24.49
N LEU A 96 1.90 -7.00 -23.20
CA LEU A 96 2.88 -7.65 -22.32
C LEU A 96 2.18 -8.25 -21.11
N VAL A 97 2.85 -9.16 -20.38
CA VAL A 97 2.35 -9.72 -19.14
C VAL A 97 3.13 -9.14 -17.97
N THR A 98 2.43 -8.42 -17.08
CA THR A 98 2.98 -7.99 -15.80
C THR A 98 2.88 -9.10 -14.77
N ARG A 99 3.82 -9.14 -13.80
CA ARG A 99 3.81 -10.11 -12.70
C ARG A 99 4.22 -9.45 -11.39
N LEU A 100 3.45 -9.75 -10.35
CA LEU A 100 3.76 -9.46 -8.96
C LEU A 100 3.85 -10.80 -8.22
N ALA A 101 5.02 -11.12 -7.63
CA ALA A 101 5.14 -12.27 -6.75
C ALA A 101 5.79 -11.87 -5.42
N VAL A 102 5.10 -12.17 -4.31
CA VAL A 102 5.49 -11.90 -2.93
C VAL A 102 4.85 -12.95 -2.04
N GLY A 103 5.63 -13.72 -1.29
CA GLY A 103 5.12 -14.81 -0.48
C GLY A 103 4.32 -15.80 -1.31
N SER A 104 3.07 -16.05 -0.93
CA SER A 104 2.15 -16.94 -1.67
C SER A 104 1.46 -16.27 -2.86
N ILE A 105 1.64 -14.96 -3.06
CA ILE A 105 1.07 -14.24 -4.21
C ILE A 105 1.94 -14.47 -5.45
N ASP A 106 1.32 -14.92 -6.54
CA ASP A 106 1.88 -14.89 -7.91
C ASP A 106 0.79 -14.43 -8.88
N LYS A 107 0.60 -13.12 -8.94
CA LYS A 107 -0.44 -12.51 -9.77
C LYS A 107 0.13 -11.98 -11.07
N ARG A 108 -0.55 -12.30 -12.17
CA ARG A 108 -0.21 -11.85 -13.52
C ARG A 108 -1.40 -11.14 -14.13
N ILE A 109 -1.11 -10.07 -14.88
CA ILE A 109 -2.11 -9.35 -15.67
C ILE A 109 -1.56 -9.19 -17.08
N GLU A 110 -2.36 -9.55 -18.05
CA GLU A 110 -2.09 -9.28 -19.46
C GLU A 110 -2.51 -7.84 -19.77
N VAL A 111 -1.54 -7.05 -20.21
CA VAL A 111 -1.70 -5.61 -20.47
C VAL A 111 -1.64 -5.39 -21.96
N HIS A 112 -2.71 -4.84 -22.52
CA HIS A 112 -2.82 -4.52 -23.95
C HIS A 112 -2.81 -3.01 -24.19
N GLY A 113 -2.32 -2.60 -25.34
CA GLY A 113 -2.54 -1.25 -25.85
C GLY A 113 -4.03 -0.96 -26.03
N HIS A 114 -4.38 0.30 -26.24
CA HIS A 114 -5.77 0.68 -26.41
C HIS A 114 -6.40 -0.07 -27.60
N ARG A 115 -7.55 -0.67 -27.32
CA ARG A 115 -8.42 -1.36 -28.28
C ARG A 115 -9.84 -0.87 -28.13
N ALA A 116 -10.64 -1.00 -29.17
CA ALA A 116 -12.05 -0.67 -29.14
C ALA A 116 -12.86 -1.65 -30.00
N TRP A 117 -14.11 -1.79 -29.69
CA TRP A 117 -15.08 -2.49 -30.51
C TRP A 117 -15.68 -1.55 -31.56
N THR A 118 -15.67 -1.99 -32.81
CA THR A 118 -16.36 -1.32 -33.89
C THR A 118 -17.87 -1.57 -33.83
N ALA A 119 -18.65 -0.82 -34.61
CA ALA A 119 -20.09 -1.03 -34.73
C ALA A 119 -20.45 -2.45 -35.22
N ASN A 120 -19.56 -3.10 -35.96
CA ASN A 120 -19.75 -4.47 -36.46
C ASN A 120 -19.31 -5.57 -35.43
N GLY A 121 -19.01 -5.19 -34.21
CA GLY A 121 -18.59 -6.14 -33.17
C GLY A 121 -17.16 -6.68 -33.33
N GLN A 122 -16.34 -6.10 -34.21
CA GLN A 122 -14.93 -6.46 -34.35
C GLN A 122 -14.06 -5.62 -33.42
N ILE A 123 -13.01 -6.24 -32.87
CA ILE A 123 -12.04 -5.52 -32.04
C ILE A 123 -10.94 -4.92 -32.93
N THR A 124 -10.57 -3.67 -32.66
CA THR A 124 -9.44 -3.02 -33.35
C THR A 124 -8.11 -3.61 -32.91
N ALA A 125 -7.08 -3.48 -33.78
CA ALA A 125 -5.71 -3.80 -33.38
C ALA A 125 -5.29 -2.95 -32.17
N ALA A 126 -4.49 -3.55 -31.29
CA ALA A 126 -3.96 -2.86 -30.13
C ALA A 126 -2.94 -1.80 -30.54
N THR A 127 -3.05 -0.58 -29.99
CA THR A 127 -2.06 0.47 -30.25
C THR A 127 -0.75 0.19 -29.51
N PRO A 128 0.42 0.35 -30.14
CA PRO A 128 1.70 0.17 -29.46
C PRO A 128 1.90 1.18 -28.32
N PHE A 129 2.39 0.73 -27.15
CA PHE A 129 2.64 1.56 -25.98
C PHE A 129 4.05 1.32 -25.40
N ALA A 130 4.66 2.35 -24.83
CA ALA A 130 5.86 2.25 -24.02
C ALA A 130 5.51 2.03 -22.54
N ARG A 131 4.40 2.62 -22.09
CA ARG A 131 3.82 2.43 -20.76
C ARG A 131 2.30 2.40 -20.84
N MET A 132 1.66 1.58 -19.99
CA MET A 132 0.20 1.46 -19.90
C MET A 132 -0.23 1.56 -18.44
N SER A 133 -1.18 2.44 -18.16
CA SER A 133 -1.71 2.64 -16.82
C SER A 133 -2.35 1.38 -16.25
N LEU A 134 -2.04 1.09 -14.97
CA LEU A 134 -2.59 -0.03 -14.18
C LEU A 134 -3.83 0.37 -13.37
N ARG A 135 -4.41 1.54 -13.64
CA ARG A 135 -5.63 2.01 -12.97
C ARG A 135 -6.80 1.09 -13.27
N TRP A 136 -7.71 0.96 -12.32
CA TRP A 136 -8.92 0.15 -12.44
C TRP A 136 -9.84 0.58 -13.59
N GLU A 137 -9.78 1.82 -14.04
CA GLU A 137 -10.49 2.36 -15.20
C GLU A 137 -10.08 1.68 -16.52
N ARG A 138 -8.93 0.99 -16.54
CA ARG A 138 -8.42 0.20 -17.69
C ARG A 138 -8.84 -1.26 -17.66
N ALA A 139 -9.42 -1.73 -16.56
CA ALA A 139 -9.94 -3.08 -16.38
C ALA A 139 -11.44 -3.13 -16.72
N ALA A 140 -11.98 -4.34 -16.84
CA ALA A 140 -13.42 -4.54 -16.92
C ALA A 140 -14.09 -4.17 -15.58
N SER A 141 -15.38 -3.80 -15.63
CA SER A 141 -16.16 -3.55 -14.41
C SER A 141 -16.44 -4.83 -13.60
N GLY A 142 -16.39 -5.98 -14.24
CA GLY A 142 -16.73 -7.26 -13.64
C GLY A 142 -18.22 -7.49 -13.46
N PRO A 143 -18.60 -8.70 -13.01
CA PRO A 143 -19.96 -9.01 -12.58
C PRO A 143 -20.42 -8.04 -11.49
N ASP A 144 -21.71 -7.72 -11.48
CA ASP A 144 -22.34 -6.84 -10.47
C ASP A 144 -21.61 -5.52 -10.23
N ARG A 145 -20.86 -5.05 -11.25
CA ARG A 145 -20.02 -3.85 -11.17
C ARG A 145 -19.04 -3.90 -10.00
N TRP A 146 -18.41 -5.06 -9.80
CA TRP A 146 -17.39 -5.26 -8.76
C TRP A 146 -16.32 -4.15 -8.79
N ASN A 147 -15.93 -3.71 -9.99
CA ASN A 147 -15.09 -2.54 -10.24
C ASN A 147 -15.94 -1.40 -10.84
N PRO A 148 -16.51 -0.49 -10.03
CA PRO A 148 -17.37 0.58 -10.53
C PRO A 148 -16.68 1.60 -11.43
N ALA A 149 -15.34 1.72 -11.33
CA ALA A 149 -14.54 2.60 -12.19
C ALA A 149 -14.19 1.98 -13.54
N GLY A 150 -14.37 0.67 -13.70
CA GLY A 150 -13.97 -0.08 -14.89
C GLY A 150 -14.94 0.04 -16.05
N ILE A 151 -14.55 -0.56 -17.16
CA ILE A 151 -15.30 -0.58 -18.41
C ILE A 151 -16.45 -1.59 -18.29
N PRO A 152 -17.73 -1.15 -18.32
CA PRO A 152 -18.87 -2.04 -18.22
C PRO A 152 -19.09 -2.80 -19.54
N PRO A 153 -19.76 -3.98 -19.50
CA PRO A 153 -20.28 -4.60 -20.69
C PRO A 153 -21.17 -3.60 -21.48
N ASN A 154 -21.08 -3.63 -22.80
CA ASN A 154 -21.81 -2.69 -23.65
C ASN A 154 -21.57 -1.21 -23.32
N ALA A 155 -20.35 -0.85 -22.90
CA ALA A 155 -20.00 0.55 -22.68
C ALA A 155 -20.46 1.43 -23.87
N PRO A 156 -20.94 2.66 -23.63
CA PRO A 156 -21.43 3.52 -24.70
C PRO A 156 -20.31 3.82 -25.72
N PRO A 157 -20.64 3.93 -27.01
CA PRO A 157 -19.68 4.31 -28.04
C PRO A 157 -19.22 5.76 -27.86
N ASP A 158 -18.00 6.03 -28.26
CA ASP A 158 -17.47 7.39 -28.41
C ASP A 158 -18.09 8.10 -29.68
N ALA A 159 -17.65 9.32 -29.92
CA ALA A 159 -18.09 10.11 -31.10
C ALA A 159 -17.77 9.45 -32.46
N ARG A 160 -16.89 8.45 -32.49
CA ARG A 160 -16.53 7.67 -33.69
C ARG A 160 -17.31 6.37 -33.78
N GLY A 161 -18.25 6.12 -32.88
CA GLY A 161 -18.98 4.85 -32.79
C GLY A 161 -18.16 3.68 -32.23
N LEU A 162 -17.01 3.95 -31.63
CA LEU A 162 -16.13 2.93 -31.04
C LEU A 162 -16.43 2.75 -29.55
N ARG A 163 -16.58 1.50 -29.10
CA ARG A 163 -16.75 1.17 -27.67
C ARG A 163 -15.41 0.76 -27.05
N PRO A 164 -15.04 1.28 -25.89
CA PRO A 164 -13.77 0.91 -25.25
C PRO A 164 -13.73 -0.58 -24.93
N ALA A 165 -12.54 -1.20 -25.08
CA ALA A 165 -12.26 -2.54 -24.61
C ALA A 165 -11.24 -2.49 -23.46
N PRO A 166 -11.32 -3.37 -22.46
CA PRO A 166 -10.35 -3.41 -21.36
C PRO A 166 -8.91 -3.62 -21.86
N SER A 167 -7.99 -2.84 -21.28
CA SER A 167 -6.54 -3.01 -21.49
C SER A 167 -5.92 -3.96 -20.48
N LEU A 168 -6.53 -4.14 -19.31
CA LEU A 168 -6.06 -5.03 -18.24
C LEU A 168 -6.97 -6.25 -18.19
N LEU A 169 -6.41 -7.44 -18.39
CA LEU A 169 -7.14 -8.69 -18.43
C LEU A 169 -6.39 -9.78 -17.63
N PRO A 170 -7.10 -10.74 -17.04
CA PRO A 170 -6.46 -11.98 -16.62
C PRO A 170 -5.78 -12.66 -17.82
N PRO A 171 -4.60 -13.28 -17.64
CA PRO A 171 -3.89 -13.93 -18.75
C PRO A 171 -4.76 -14.96 -19.47
N GLY A 172 -4.67 -14.94 -20.80
CA GLY A 172 -5.42 -15.87 -21.65
C GLY A 172 -6.91 -15.54 -21.82
N THR A 173 -7.36 -14.36 -21.37
CA THR A 173 -8.75 -13.91 -21.57
C THR A 173 -8.96 -13.47 -23.02
N GLU A 174 -9.86 -14.14 -23.72
CA GLU A 174 -10.26 -13.77 -25.07
C GLU A 174 -11.41 -12.75 -25.03
N LEU A 175 -11.29 -11.71 -25.83
CA LEU A 175 -12.35 -10.74 -26.06
C LEU A 175 -13.20 -11.19 -27.26
N ARG A 176 -14.42 -11.66 -27.03
CA ARG A 176 -15.33 -12.19 -28.06
C ARG A 176 -16.45 -11.22 -28.41
N SER A 177 -16.93 -10.49 -27.42
CA SER A 177 -18.05 -9.56 -27.57
C SER A 177 -17.94 -8.38 -26.62
N PRO A 178 -18.41 -7.18 -26.99
CA PRO A 178 -18.50 -6.05 -26.06
C PRO A 178 -19.48 -6.29 -24.90
N ALA A 179 -20.32 -7.33 -24.98
CA ALA A 179 -21.30 -7.70 -23.96
C ALA A 179 -20.72 -8.70 -22.94
N ASP A 180 -19.52 -9.25 -23.17
CA ASP A 180 -18.96 -10.28 -22.30
C ASP A 180 -18.74 -9.76 -20.87
N PRO A 181 -19.21 -10.46 -19.84
CA PRO A 181 -18.96 -10.13 -18.44
C PRO A 181 -17.54 -10.55 -18.04
N LEU A 182 -16.55 -9.76 -18.46
CA LEU A 182 -15.14 -10.04 -18.21
C LEU A 182 -14.79 -9.82 -16.73
N PRO A 183 -13.96 -10.70 -16.12
CA PRO A 183 -13.49 -10.49 -14.77
C PRO A 183 -12.56 -9.26 -14.70
N PRO A 184 -12.66 -8.45 -13.64
CA PRO A 184 -11.75 -7.33 -13.45
C PRO A 184 -10.34 -7.83 -13.14
N ALA A 185 -9.32 -7.14 -13.66
CA ALA A 185 -7.92 -7.40 -13.36
C ALA A 185 -7.21 -6.11 -12.97
N GLY A 186 -6.59 -6.08 -11.81
CA GLY A 186 -5.89 -4.90 -11.30
C GLY A 186 -5.04 -5.24 -10.08
N PHE A 187 -4.06 -4.39 -9.81
CA PHE A 187 -3.16 -4.49 -8.65
C PHE A 187 -3.43 -3.42 -7.58
N GLY A 188 -4.17 -2.37 -7.94
CA GLY A 188 -4.37 -1.20 -7.11
C GLY A 188 -5.38 -1.41 -5.98
N PRO A 189 -5.48 -0.45 -5.05
CA PRO A 189 -6.39 -0.53 -3.95
C PRO A 189 -7.85 -0.44 -4.38
N ILE A 190 -8.71 -1.18 -3.67
CA ILE A 190 -10.16 -1.16 -3.78
C ILE A 190 -10.70 -0.08 -2.86
N ALA A 191 -11.49 0.85 -3.39
CA ALA A 191 -12.06 1.92 -2.58
C ALA A 191 -13.07 1.38 -1.55
N PRO A 192 -13.22 2.04 -0.38
CA PRO A 192 -14.13 1.59 0.68
C PRO A 192 -15.60 1.57 0.26
N SER A 193 -15.96 2.40 -0.74
CA SER A 193 -17.31 2.45 -1.31
C SER A 193 -17.60 1.39 -2.37
N TRP A 194 -16.61 0.59 -2.77
CA TRP A 194 -16.84 -0.44 -3.78
C TRP A 194 -17.52 -1.68 -3.18
N PRO A 195 -18.31 -2.42 -4.00
CA PRO A 195 -19.11 -3.56 -3.51
C PRO A 195 -18.33 -4.56 -2.68
N GLU A 196 -17.10 -4.92 -3.09
CA GLU A 196 -16.22 -5.86 -2.38
C GLU A 196 -15.98 -5.46 -0.92
N ARG A 197 -15.74 -4.17 -0.65
CA ARG A 197 -15.51 -3.69 0.71
C ARG A 197 -16.80 -3.34 1.42
N THR A 198 -17.75 -2.70 0.73
CA THR A 198 -19.04 -2.30 1.31
C THR A 198 -19.83 -3.50 1.84
N ALA A 199 -19.78 -4.64 1.13
CA ALA A 199 -20.45 -5.88 1.56
C ALA A 199 -19.96 -6.36 2.95
N LYS A 200 -18.71 -6.05 3.33
CA LYS A 200 -18.14 -6.42 4.63
C LYS A 200 -18.74 -5.62 5.80
N LEU A 201 -19.35 -4.47 5.52
CA LEU A 201 -20.10 -3.68 6.51
C LEU A 201 -21.49 -4.29 6.80
N ARG A 202 -21.97 -5.26 6.02
CA ARG A 202 -23.26 -5.94 6.19
C ARG A 202 -24.42 -4.92 6.29
N ARG A 203 -25.28 -5.04 7.30
CA ARG A 203 -26.40 -4.11 7.55
C ARG A 203 -25.98 -2.66 7.83
N HIS A 204 -24.72 -2.43 8.16
CA HIS A 204 -24.21 -1.10 8.48
C HIS A 204 -23.74 -0.30 7.25
N ALA A 205 -23.75 -0.89 6.05
CA ALA A 205 -23.26 -0.27 4.83
C ALA A 205 -23.89 1.10 4.52
N ALA A 206 -25.16 1.32 4.86
CA ALA A 206 -25.85 2.56 4.62
C ALA A 206 -25.60 3.65 5.67
N THR A 207 -25.14 3.28 6.88
CA THR A 207 -25.02 4.19 8.01
C THR A 207 -23.62 4.35 8.56
N PHE A 208 -22.72 3.41 8.21
CA PHE A 208 -21.35 3.40 8.67
C PHE A 208 -20.43 3.80 7.49
N GLY A 209 -20.13 5.09 7.39
CA GLY A 209 -19.21 5.64 6.38
C GLY A 209 -17.76 5.23 6.62
N HIS A 210 -16.90 5.53 5.65
CA HIS A 210 -15.48 5.17 5.67
C HIS A 210 -14.73 5.69 6.92
N ASP A 211 -15.06 6.88 7.42
CA ASP A 211 -14.41 7.51 8.56
C ASP A 211 -15.25 7.41 9.86
N ALA A 212 -16.33 6.65 9.83
CA ALA A 212 -17.28 6.61 10.95
C ALA A 212 -16.67 6.09 12.26
N TRP A 213 -15.61 5.27 12.20
CA TRP A 213 -14.93 4.77 13.40
C TRP A 213 -14.15 5.83 14.18
N THR A 214 -13.92 7.01 13.61
CA THR A 214 -13.30 8.14 14.33
C THR A 214 -14.29 8.84 15.26
N GLU A 215 -15.58 8.72 14.98
CA GLU A 215 -16.66 9.41 15.69
C GLU A 215 -17.60 8.48 16.46
N ARG A 216 -17.68 7.22 16.04
CA ARG A 216 -18.62 6.22 16.57
C ARG A 216 -17.93 4.91 16.87
N PRO A 217 -18.44 4.14 17.83
CA PRO A 217 -17.96 2.78 18.08
C PRO A 217 -18.06 1.92 16.83
N LEU A 218 -17.06 1.06 16.65
CA LEU A 218 -17.04 0.08 15.59
C LEU A 218 -18.16 -0.95 15.84
N PRO A 219 -19.03 -1.23 14.83
CA PRO A 219 -20.02 -2.30 14.99
C PRO A 219 -19.33 -3.66 15.17
N ASP A 220 -19.81 -4.46 16.10
CA ASP A 220 -19.22 -5.74 16.51
C ASP A 220 -19.43 -6.87 15.50
N ASP A 221 -20.42 -6.74 14.60
CA ASP A 221 -20.80 -7.73 13.61
C ASP A 221 -20.30 -7.45 12.17
N ILE A 222 -19.44 -6.46 11.94
CA ILE A 222 -18.84 -6.25 10.62
C ILE A 222 -17.76 -7.30 10.33
N ASP A 223 -17.54 -7.57 9.05
CA ASP A 223 -16.32 -8.28 8.64
C ASP A 223 -15.15 -7.28 8.64
N THR A 224 -14.21 -7.48 9.56
CA THR A 224 -13.04 -6.62 9.72
C THR A 224 -12.08 -6.62 8.55
N GLY A 225 -12.23 -7.54 7.58
CA GLY A 225 -11.58 -7.48 6.27
C GLY A 225 -11.95 -6.20 5.47
N TYR A 226 -12.95 -5.44 5.92
CA TYR A 226 -13.24 -4.11 5.40
C TYR A 226 -12.04 -3.16 5.40
N PHE A 227 -11.15 -3.26 6.38
CA PHE A 227 -9.97 -2.41 6.49
C PHE A 227 -8.82 -2.81 5.54
N ASN A 228 -8.88 -4.01 4.95
CA ASN A 228 -7.96 -4.39 3.88
C ASN A 228 -8.40 -3.75 2.55
N ALA A 229 -7.46 -3.12 1.86
CA ALA A 229 -7.70 -2.42 0.60
C ALA A 229 -7.21 -3.19 -0.63
N ALA A 230 -6.37 -4.19 -0.45
CA ALA A 230 -5.91 -5.02 -1.57
C ALA A 230 -7.02 -5.96 -2.09
N PRO A 231 -7.01 -6.30 -3.39
CA PRO A 231 -7.80 -7.41 -3.90
C PRO A 231 -7.59 -8.68 -3.07
N PRO A 232 -8.59 -9.56 -2.93
CA PRO A 232 -8.47 -10.76 -2.09
C PRO A 232 -7.29 -11.67 -2.45
N ASP A 233 -6.92 -11.74 -3.74
CA ASP A 233 -5.78 -12.49 -4.25
C ASP A 233 -4.41 -11.79 -4.05
N GLN A 234 -4.39 -10.62 -3.41
CA GLN A 234 -3.21 -9.84 -3.04
C GLN A 234 -3.09 -9.61 -1.54
N GLN A 235 -3.65 -10.50 -0.75
CA GLN A 235 -3.60 -10.42 0.71
C GLN A 235 -2.85 -11.62 1.28
N LEU A 236 -1.84 -11.36 2.12
CA LEU A 236 -1.05 -12.37 2.84
C LEU A 236 -1.49 -12.43 4.32
N ASP A 237 -1.26 -13.55 4.96
CA ASP A 237 -1.44 -13.67 6.41
C ASP A 237 -0.33 -12.93 7.16
N GLN A 238 0.90 -12.93 6.62
CA GLN A 238 2.06 -12.22 7.15
C GLN A 238 3.05 -11.87 6.04
N LEU A 239 3.86 -10.85 6.26
CA LEU A 239 5.00 -10.50 5.42
C LEU A 239 6.25 -10.47 6.31
N PRO A 240 7.06 -11.54 6.31
CA PRO A 240 8.29 -11.58 7.10
C PRO A 240 9.34 -10.61 6.52
N ALA A 241 10.26 -10.19 7.38
CA ALA A 241 11.45 -9.45 6.92
C ALA A 241 12.28 -10.34 5.98
N GLY A 242 12.84 -9.75 4.93
CA GLY A 242 13.60 -10.48 3.92
C GLY A 242 12.75 -11.27 2.91
N GLU A 243 11.42 -11.14 2.92
CA GLU A 243 10.57 -11.75 1.90
C GLU A 243 10.94 -11.23 0.50
N ARG A 244 11.04 -12.16 -0.44
CA ARG A 244 11.43 -11.85 -1.81
C ARG A 244 10.27 -11.22 -2.60
N ILE A 245 10.56 -10.09 -3.23
CA ILE A 245 9.64 -9.41 -4.14
C ILE A 245 10.12 -9.61 -5.57
N VAL A 246 9.23 -10.08 -6.45
CA VAL A 246 9.51 -10.22 -7.88
C VAL A 246 8.50 -9.41 -8.68
N LEU A 247 9.01 -8.52 -9.51
CA LEU A 247 8.23 -7.65 -10.38
C LEU A 247 8.65 -7.88 -11.84
N ALA A 248 7.69 -8.13 -12.73
CA ALA A 248 7.93 -8.15 -14.17
C ALA A 248 7.13 -7.03 -14.84
N HIS A 249 7.83 -6.19 -15.60
CA HIS A 249 7.27 -5.03 -16.30
C HIS A 249 6.56 -4.01 -15.39
N LEU A 250 6.92 -3.98 -14.10
CA LEU A 250 6.40 -3.09 -13.06
C LEU A 250 7.50 -2.18 -12.48
N HIS A 251 8.53 -1.91 -13.26
CA HIS A 251 9.62 -1.00 -12.91
C HIS A 251 10.16 -0.31 -14.18
N PRO A 252 10.42 1.02 -14.17
CA PRO A 252 10.74 1.75 -15.39
C PRO A 252 12.11 1.38 -15.99
N ARG A 253 13.07 0.93 -15.17
CA ARG A 253 14.44 0.57 -15.59
C ARG A 253 14.72 -0.93 -15.61
N HIS A 254 13.97 -1.71 -14.82
CA HIS A 254 14.20 -3.15 -14.65
C HIS A 254 12.99 -3.94 -15.13
N PRO A 255 12.99 -4.46 -16.39
CA PRO A 255 11.88 -5.25 -16.91
C PRO A 255 11.58 -6.50 -16.06
N GLN A 256 12.61 -7.03 -15.41
CA GLN A 256 12.49 -8.04 -14.36
C GLN A 256 13.30 -7.58 -13.15
N LEU A 257 12.64 -7.40 -12.04
CA LEU A 257 13.26 -7.02 -10.77
C LEU A 257 12.97 -8.11 -9.75
N ALA A 258 14.03 -8.61 -9.12
CA ALA A 258 13.92 -9.46 -7.94
C ALA A 258 14.73 -8.81 -6.82
N THR A 259 14.11 -8.58 -5.69
CA THR A 259 14.72 -7.86 -4.56
C THR A 259 14.21 -8.40 -3.23
N VAL A 260 14.95 -8.09 -2.17
CA VAL A 260 14.48 -8.12 -0.78
C VAL A 260 14.59 -6.70 -0.22
N LEU A 261 13.80 -6.37 0.77
CA LEU A 261 13.89 -5.06 1.42
C LEU A 261 14.90 -5.13 2.57
N GLU A 262 15.70 -4.07 2.72
CA GLU A 262 16.54 -3.86 3.91
C GLU A 262 15.69 -4.06 5.17
N ALA A 263 16.21 -4.77 6.15
CA ALA A 263 15.48 -5.03 7.39
C ALA A 263 15.33 -3.74 8.20
N VAL A 264 14.10 -3.41 8.52
CA VAL A 264 13.73 -2.30 9.40
C VAL A 264 12.72 -2.84 10.40
N ILE A 265 13.00 -2.74 11.68
CA ILE A 265 12.13 -3.22 12.75
C ILE A 265 11.70 -2.01 13.60
N PRO A 266 10.48 -1.48 13.38
CA PRO A 266 9.98 -0.40 14.21
C PRO A 266 9.53 -0.94 15.58
N HIS A 267 9.82 -0.17 16.64
CA HIS A 267 9.36 -0.38 18.00
C HIS A 267 8.54 0.82 18.43
N ALA A 268 7.47 0.58 19.17
CA ALA A 268 6.67 1.63 19.77
C ALA A 268 6.42 1.31 21.26
N ALA A 269 6.50 2.32 22.08
CA ALA A 269 6.17 2.22 23.51
C ALA A 269 5.24 3.35 23.90
N LEU A 270 4.26 3.04 24.75
CA LEU A 270 3.32 3.98 25.32
C LEU A 270 3.76 4.37 26.74
N LEU A 271 3.86 5.66 27.01
CA LEU A 271 4.21 6.20 28.31
C LEU A 271 2.95 6.81 28.94
N HIS A 272 2.59 6.33 30.15
CA HIS A 272 1.46 6.80 30.93
C HIS A 272 1.99 7.45 32.23
N GLY A 273 2.19 8.77 32.24
CA GLY A 273 2.67 9.47 33.45
C GLY A 273 3.86 8.77 34.09
N ASP A 274 3.73 8.40 35.37
CA ASP A 274 4.79 7.71 36.15
C ASP A 274 4.81 6.18 35.97
N ALA A 275 3.90 5.61 35.18
CA ALA A 275 3.93 4.19 34.86
C ALA A 275 5.08 3.88 33.91
N GLY A 276 5.69 2.69 34.06
CA GLY A 276 6.72 2.26 33.13
C GLY A 276 6.23 2.20 31.68
N PRO A 277 7.15 2.15 30.70
CA PRO A 277 6.79 2.07 29.28
C PRO A 277 6.04 0.77 29.00
N GLN A 278 4.91 0.89 28.30
CA GLN A 278 4.16 -0.24 27.78
C GLN A 278 4.54 -0.47 26.33
N GLU A 279 5.19 -1.58 26.02
CA GLU A 279 5.50 -1.94 24.64
C GLU A 279 4.24 -2.18 23.82
N MET A 280 4.28 -1.69 22.58
CA MET A 280 3.23 -1.89 21.58
C MET A 280 3.78 -2.79 20.47
N ARG A 281 3.14 -3.93 20.27
CA ARG A 281 3.50 -4.82 19.16
C ARG A 281 3.06 -4.23 17.83
N LEU A 282 4.03 -3.88 16.98
CA LEU A 282 3.81 -3.45 15.62
C LEU A 282 3.86 -4.65 14.68
N ARG A 283 2.91 -4.72 13.73
CA ARG A 283 2.85 -5.76 12.70
C ARG A 283 2.84 -5.10 11.33
N CYS A 284 3.67 -5.57 10.41
CA CYS A 284 3.61 -5.18 9.01
C CYS A 284 2.29 -5.66 8.41
N ASP A 285 1.53 -4.75 7.81
CA ASP A 285 0.22 -5.04 7.23
C ASP A 285 -0.04 -4.41 5.86
N THR A 286 0.93 -3.69 5.30
CA THR A 286 0.80 -3.13 3.96
C THR A 286 2.16 -3.03 3.28
N LEU A 287 2.26 -3.59 2.07
CA LEU A 287 3.30 -3.33 1.08
C LEU A 287 2.64 -2.60 -0.09
N TRP A 288 3.03 -1.35 -0.32
CA TRP A 288 2.56 -0.54 -1.45
C TRP A 288 3.73 -0.22 -2.37
N ILE A 289 3.58 -0.48 -3.68
CA ILE A 289 4.62 -0.36 -4.70
C ILE A 289 4.18 0.68 -5.73
N ASP A 290 5.03 1.69 -6.00
CA ASP A 290 4.86 2.63 -7.09
C ASP A 290 5.79 2.23 -8.26
N ALA A 291 5.17 1.65 -9.28
CA ALA A 291 5.87 1.13 -10.45
C ALA A 291 6.55 2.23 -11.30
N ASP A 292 6.07 3.48 -11.22
CA ASP A 292 6.62 4.60 -11.98
C ASP A 292 7.85 5.21 -11.30
N ARG A 293 7.80 5.30 -9.98
CA ARG A 293 8.84 5.93 -9.17
C ARG A 293 9.94 4.94 -8.75
N GLY A 294 9.71 3.64 -8.92
CA GLY A 294 10.64 2.60 -8.48
C GLY A 294 10.85 2.61 -6.98
N ILE A 295 9.79 2.83 -6.22
CA ILE A 295 9.80 2.81 -4.75
C ILE A 295 8.70 1.89 -4.22
N CYS A 296 8.88 1.46 -2.97
CA CYS A 296 7.80 0.86 -2.22
C CYS A 296 7.77 1.36 -0.78
N THR A 297 6.65 1.15 -0.11
CA THR A 297 6.52 1.43 1.32
C THR A 297 6.07 0.19 2.08
N LEU A 298 6.61 0.01 3.28
CA LEU A 298 6.05 -0.88 4.29
C LEU A 298 5.34 -0.05 5.34
N THR A 299 4.16 -0.51 5.75
CA THR A 299 3.41 0.08 6.86
C THR A 299 3.24 -0.96 7.95
N TRP A 300 3.63 -0.60 9.16
CA TRP A 300 3.41 -1.37 10.39
C TRP A 300 2.34 -0.68 11.22
N ARG A 301 1.55 -1.49 11.91
CA ARG A 301 0.46 -1.02 12.75
C ARG A 301 0.41 -1.81 14.05
N GLY A 302 0.18 -1.10 15.16
CA GLY A 302 -0.12 -1.66 16.47
C GLY A 302 -1.25 -0.90 17.12
N ALA A 303 -2.05 -1.59 17.94
CA ALA A 303 -3.14 -0.97 18.68
C ALA A 303 -3.08 -1.38 20.15
N VAL A 304 -3.38 -0.42 21.03
CA VAL A 304 -3.50 -0.62 22.48
C VAL A 304 -4.78 0.01 23.01
N PRO A 305 -5.40 -0.56 24.06
CA PRO A 305 -6.51 0.09 24.72
C PRO A 305 -6.06 1.37 25.45
N LEU A 306 -6.90 2.38 25.44
CA LEU A 306 -6.82 3.57 26.27
C LEU A 306 -7.88 3.50 27.38
N ARG A 307 -7.67 4.22 28.49
CA ARG A 307 -8.67 4.35 29.56
C ARG A 307 -9.88 5.15 29.08
N HIS A 308 -9.66 6.22 28.30
CA HIS A 308 -10.68 7.02 27.66
C HIS A 308 -10.14 7.77 26.44
N LEU A 309 -11.01 8.28 25.58
CA LEU A 309 -10.65 8.94 24.31
C LEU A 309 -9.75 10.19 24.45
N ALA A 310 -9.86 10.89 25.57
CA ALA A 310 -9.09 12.11 25.85
C ALA A 310 -7.86 11.84 26.73
N GLU A 311 -7.44 10.57 26.87
CA GLU A 311 -6.27 10.22 27.69
C GLU A 311 -5.01 10.88 27.12
N ASP A 312 -4.25 11.53 27.99
CA ASP A 312 -2.97 12.12 27.62
C ASP A 312 -1.88 11.06 27.78
N VAL A 313 -1.35 10.66 26.67
CA VAL A 313 -0.32 9.61 26.56
C VAL A 313 0.77 10.03 25.59
N THR A 314 2.00 9.62 25.87
CA THR A 314 3.12 9.83 24.95
C THR A 314 3.49 8.51 24.29
N VAL A 315 3.56 8.50 22.97
CA VAL A 315 4.08 7.36 22.19
C VAL A 315 5.50 7.66 21.77
N VAL A 316 6.43 6.78 22.08
CA VAL A 316 7.83 6.85 21.62
C VAL A 316 8.03 5.78 20.55
N VAL A 317 8.52 6.19 19.38
CA VAL A 317 8.81 5.28 18.26
C VAL A 317 10.30 5.29 17.97
N THR A 318 10.88 4.10 17.89
CA THR A 318 12.27 3.87 17.48
C THR A 318 12.28 2.85 16.34
N ALA A 319 13.42 2.68 15.68
CA ALA A 319 13.60 1.63 14.69
C ALA A 319 15.01 1.05 14.76
N GLU A 320 15.08 -0.26 14.72
CA GLU A 320 16.33 -0.99 14.54
C GLU A 320 16.55 -1.28 13.06
N ARG A 321 17.80 -1.17 12.64
CA ARG A 321 18.27 -1.56 11.31
C ARG A 321 19.34 -2.63 11.50
N PRO A 322 18.95 -3.91 11.63
CA PRO A 322 19.92 -5.00 11.73
C PRO A 322 20.84 -4.93 10.50
N GLN A 323 22.15 -5.02 10.73
CA GLN A 323 23.14 -5.01 9.64
C GLN A 323 22.98 -6.30 8.81
N ALA A 324 22.11 -6.28 7.83
CA ALA A 324 21.87 -7.38 6.90
C ALA A 324 23.00 -7.58 5.87
N GLU A 325 24.11 -6.82 5.97
CA GLU A 325 25.18 -6.86 4.96
C GLU A 325 26.01 -8.15 4.96
N GLN A 326 26.05 -8.89 6.07
CA GLN A 326 26.85 -10.11 6.15
C GLN A 326 26.13 -11.36 5.64
N ASP A 327 24.88 -11.58 6.00
CA ASP A 327 24.18 -12.84 5.69
C ASP A 327 23.80 -13.02 4.21
N VAL A 328 23.46 -11.94 3.49
CA VAL A 328 23.08 -12.04 2.06
C VAL A 328 24.31 -12.21 1.17
N ALA A 329 25.42 -11.55 1.53
CA ALA A 329 26.69 -11.74 0.82
C ALA A 329 27.25 -13.17 1.02
N ASP A 330 27.09 -13.71 2.21
CA ASP A 330 27.54 -15.06 2.56
C ASP A 330 26.72 -16.16 1.91
N THR A 331 25.44 -15.94 1.64
CA THR A 331 24.57 -16.90 0.93
C THR A 331 24.86 -16.95 -0.57
N LEU A 332 25.49 -15.93 -1.14
CA LEU A 332 25.78 -15.82 -2.58
C LEU A 332 27.24 -16.13 -2.95
N LEU A 333 28.13 -16.33 -1.97
CA LEU A 333 29.54 -16.65 -2.19
C LEU A 333 29.80 -18.16 -2.13
N PRO A 334 30.71 -18.70 -2.98
CA PRO A 334 31.16 -20.09 -2.87
C PRO A 334 31.81 -20.34 -1.49
N GLN A 335 31.56 -21.51 -0.90
CA GLN A 335 32.02 -21.87 0.47
C GLN A 335 33.51 -21.62 0.77
N GLY A 336 34.39 -21.56 -0.23
CA GLY A 336 35.80 -21.24 -0.04
C GLY A 336 36.12 -19.75 0.23
N ALA A 337 35.21 -18.85 -0.10
CA ALA A 337 35.41 -17.41 0.13
C ALA A 337 34.96 -16.97 1.54
N LEU A 338 34.06 -17.72 2.18
CA LEU A 338 33.58 -17.50 3.54
C LEU A 338 34.69 -17.67 4.60
N ALA A 339 35.55 -18.69 4.43
CA ALA A 339 36.68 -18.94 5.36
C ALA A 339 37.76 -17.86 5.31
N ALA A 340 38.00 -17.26 4.13
CA ALA A 340 38.97 -16.17 3.98
C ALA A 340 38.48 -14.88 4.62
N ARG A 341 37.17 -14.61 4.59
CA ARG A 341 36.56 -13.41 5.15
C ARG A 341 36.50 -13.43 6.69
N ALA A 342 36.19 -14.59 7.26
CA ALA A 342 36.22 -14.80 8.71
C ALA A 342 37.64 -14.58 9.30
N ALA A 343 38.68 -15.00 8.58
CA ALA A 343 40.08 -14.79 8.97
C ALA A 343 40.50 -13.30 8.92
N VAL A 344 40.00 -12.53 7.98
CA VAL A 344 40.26 -11.08 7.84
C VAL A 344 39.52 -10.27 8.92
N SER A 345 38.28 -10.66 9.28
CA SER A 345 37.49 -10.02 10.34
C SER A 345 38.12 -10.24 11.73
N ALA A 346 38.60 -11.43 11.99
CA ALA A 346 39.30 -11.75 13.26
C ALA A 346 40.64 -11.00 13.42
N LEU A 347 41.28 -10.62 12.33
CA LEU A 347 42.53 -9.81 12.37
C LEU A 347 42.23 -8.32 12.56
N ALA A 348 41.04 -7.82 12.15
CA ALA A 348 40.63 -6.43 12.36
C ALA A 348 40.23 -6.14 13.82
N ASP A 349 39.62 -7.08 14.52
CA ASP A 349 39.20 -6.94 15.92
C ASP A 349 40.39 -6.94 16.93
N THR A 350 41.57 -7.40 16.48
CA THR A 350 42.78 -7.41 17.30
C THR A 350 43.60 -6.14 17.21
N ALA A 351 43.24 -5.16 16.38
CA ALA A 351 44.06 -3.97 16.05
C ALA A 351 43.47 -2.62 16.51
N ALA A 352 42.45 -2.58 17.36
CA ALA A 352 41.87 -1.31 17.82
C ALA A 352 42.55 -0.83 19.14
N PRO A 353 43.22 0.34 19.15
CA PRO A 353 43.64 0.97 20.39
C PRO A 353 42.48 1.69 21.07
N GLU A 354 42.40 1.54 22.40
CA GLU A 354 41.50 2.31 23.26
C GLU A 354 41.75 3.82 23.10
N VAL A 355 40.73 4.59 22.72
CA VAL A 355 40.73 6.05 22.78
C VAL A 355 39.64 6.49 23.75
N GLU A 356 40.07 7.15 24.85
CA GLU A 356 39.20 7.77 25.84
C GLU A 356 38.30 8.87 25.27
N PRO A 357 37.08 9.09 25.82
CA PRO A 357 36.12 10.06 25.29
C PRO A 357 36.38 11.48 25.81
N GLY A 358 36.70 12.37 24.91
CA GLY A 358 36.77 13.82 25.17
C GLY A 358 35.68 14.58 24.49
N GLY A 359 34.77 15.16 25.30
CA GLY A 359 34.12 16.47 25.14
C GLY A 359 33.30 16.83 23.90
N GLY A 360 32.01 16.83 24.05
CA GLY A 360 31.11 17.94 23.69
C GLY A 360 30.92 18.30 22.22
N ALA A 361 29.85 17.80 21.58
CA ALA A 361 29.17 18.52 20.54
C ALA A 361 27.66 18.31 20.69
N VAL A 362 26.93 19.41 20.91
CA VAL A 362 25.48 19.48 20.95
C VAL A 362 24.98 19.21 19.54
N ALA A 363 24.36 18.06 19.32
CA ALA A 363 23.67 17.76 18.08
C ALA A 363 22.31 18.47 18.07
N ALA A 364 22.05 19.27 17.03
CA ALA A 364 20.76 19.87 16.78
C ALA A 364 19.72 18.77 16.57
N GLU A 365 18.63 18.81 17.32
CA GLU A 365 17.47 17.94 17.16
C GLU A 365 16.84 18.20 15.79
N PRO A 366 16.48 17.16 15.00
CA PRO A 366 15.66 17.35 13.83
C PRO A 366 14.23 17.68 14.28
N GLU A 367 13.74 18.87 13.95
CA GLU A 367 12.33 19.24 14.13
C GLU A 367 11.45 18.25 13.37
N THR A 368 10.82 17.34 14.12
CA THR A 368 9.77 16.47 13.61
C THR A 368 8.51 17.31 13.50
N THR A 369 8.08 17.63 12.29
CA THR A 369 6.80 18.31 12.06
C THR A 369 5.69 17.38 12.50
N LEU A 370 5.17 17.62 13.71
CA LEU A 370 3.97 17.00 14.25
C LEU A 370 2.78 17.57 13.48
N VAL A 371 2.12 16.76 12.70
CA VAL A 371 0.81 17.09 12.14
C VAL A 371 -0.22 16.75 13.22
N PRO A 372 -0.89 17.74 13.85
CA PRO A 372 -1.92 17.47 14.84
C PRO A 372 -3.12 16.82 14.18
N MET A 373 -3.63 15.77 14.80
CA MET A 373 -4.91 15.17 14.44
C MET A 373 -6.03 16.21 14.42
N LEU A 374 -6.91 16.06 13.45
CA LEU A 374 -8.16 16.79 13.23
C LEU A 374 -8.80 17.25 14.53
N ARG A 375 -8.74 18.55 14.79
CA ARG A 375 -9.81 19.22 15.53
C ARG A 375 -11.05 19.14 14.67
N ALA A 376 -12.15 18.66 15.25
CA ALA A 376 -13.45 18.64 14.62
C ALA A 376 -13.71 19.98 13.92
N ALA A 377 -13.85 19.96 12.60
CA ALA A 377 -14.38 21.08 11.85
C ALA A 377 -15.82 21.27 12.32
N GLY A 378 -16.15 22.49 12.74
CA GLY A 378 -17.50 22.87 13.10
C GLY A 378 -18.46 22.68 11.91
N PRO A 379 -19.77 22.63 12.17
CA PRO A 379 -20.77 22.31 11.16
C PRO A 379 -20.95 23.51 10.19
N SER A 380 -20.21 23.54 9.10
CA SER A 380 -20.49 24.40 7.95
C SER A 380 -19.66 23.92 6.77
N ASP A 381 -20.37 23.38 5.81
CA ASP A 381 -20.10 23.14 4.38
C ASP A 381 -20.36 21.71 3.95
N ALA A 382 -21.51 21.17 4.35
CA ALA A 382 -22.13 20.06 3.64
C ALA A 382 -22.86 20.61 2.42
N LEU A 383 -22.31 20.40 1.22
CA LEU A 383 -23.08 20.59 -0.03
C LEU A 383 -24.24 19.58 -0.05
N PRO A 384 -25.45 20.00 -0.43
CA PRO A 384 -26.61 19.13 -0.42
C PRO A 384 -26.49 18.04 -1.50
N PHE A 385 -26.68 16.80 -1.08
CA PHE A 385 -26.85 15.65 -1.95
C PHE A 385 -28.17 15.80 -2.69
N VAL A 386 -28.10 16.06 -3.99
CA VAL A 386 -29.27 16.04 -4.88
C VAL A 386 -29.52 14.60 -5.31
N ALA A 387 -30.58 13.98 -4.80
CA ALA A 387 -31.07 12.72 -5.30
C ALA A 387 -31.63 12.89 -6.73
N PRO A 388 -31.38 11.97 -7.68
CA PRO A 388 -32.00 12.03 -8.99
C PRO A 388 -33.52 11.77 -8.84
N ALA A 389 -34.30 12.68 -9.40
CA ALA A 389 -35.76 12.57 -9.48
C ALA A 389 -36.15 11.32 -10.29
N ALA A 390 -37.08 10.55 -9.76
CA ALA A 390 -37.76 9.48 -10.48
C ALA A 390 -38.58 10.12 -11.63
N LEU A 391 -38.24 9.76 -12.85
CA LEU A 391 -39.09 9.99 -13.99
C LEU A 391 -40.13 8.88 -14.08
N GLY A 392 -41.40 9.28 -14.04
CA GLY A 392 -42.56 8.44 -14.28
C GLY A 392 -42.70 7.92 -15.72
#